data_aa7aeb0a6a028c9f9760d3b9da5653f2
#
_entry.id   aa7aeb0a6a028c9f9760d3b9da5653f2
#
_cell.length_a   1.000
_cell.length_b   1.000
_cell.length_c   1.000
_cell.angle_alpha   90.00
_cell.angle_beta   90.00
_cell.angle_gamma   90.00
#
_symmetry.space_group_name_H-M   'P 1'
#
loop_
_entity.id
_entity.type
_entity.pdbx_description
1 polymer ?
#
loop_
_entity_poly.entity_id
_entity_poly.type
_entity_poly.pdbx_seq_one_letter_code
_entity_poly.pdbx_strand_id
1 'polypeptide(L)'
;MQGRKRPPNAVFRALADETRRQILDYLRAGPRTSGEIADQFHSSWPTISRHLAVLRAGGLVVAERKGQAIYYELNTSVFQDLVQHLVACMKPARRSAPLRRRAQEA
;
A
#
# COMPACT_ATOMS: atom_id res chain seq x y z
N MET A 1 1.68 24.67 1.27
CA MET A 1 1.68 23.99 1.14
C MET A 1 1.08 23.17 1.52
N GLN A 2 1.00 22.68 1.40
CA GLN A 2 0.42 21.86 1.60
C GLN A 2 0.56 20.98 2.40
N GLY A 3 0.38 20.68 3.07
CA GLY A 3 0.68 19.83 3.99
C GLY A 3 0.75 18.46 3.55
N ARG A 4 0.56 17.49 4.40
CA ARG A 4 0.72 16.18 4.05
C ARG A 4 -0.39 15.74 3.18
N LYS A 5 -0.12 15.02 2.17
CA LYS A 5 -1.07 14.49 1.33
C LYS A 5 -1.84 13.40 1.96
N ARG A 6 -3.10 13.30 1.71
CA ARG A 6 -3.87 12.18 2.11
C ARG A 6 -3.65 11.05 1.15
N PRO A 7 -3.54 9.82 1.62
CA PRO A 7 -3.43 8.69 0.71
C PRO A 7 -4.70 8.56 -0.12
N PRO A 8 -4.58 8.30 -1.40
CA PRO A 8 -5.76 8.12 -2.23
C PRO A 8 -6.45 6.80 -1.94
N ASN A 9 -7.71 6.70 -2.33
CA ASN A 9 -8.45 5.47 -2.13
C ASN A 9 -7.78 4.27 -2.76
N ALA A 10 -7.03 4.48 -3.83
CA ALA A 10 -6.36 3.37 -4.51
C ALA A 10 -5.34 2.69 -3.59
N VAL A 11 -4.74 3.41 -2.65
CA VAL A 11 -3.83 2.80 -1.70
C VAL A 11 -4.59 1.81 -0.82
N PHE A 12 -5.74 2.25 -0.30
CA PHE A 12 -6.50 1.39 0.60
C PHE A 12 -7.10 0.21 -0.15
N ARG A 13 -7.52 0.43 -1.40
CA ARG A 13 -8.04 -0.67 -2.19
C ARG A 13 -6.96 -1.72 -2.41
N ALA A 14 -5.74 -1.29 -2.70
CA ALA A 14 -4.66 -2.23 -2.92
C ALA A 14 -4.37 -3.04 -1.66
N LEU A 15 -4.50 -2.43 -0.49
CA LEU A 15 -4.21 -3.11 0.76
C LEU A 15 -5.36 -3.99 1.25
N ALA A 16 -6.50 -3.93 0.60
CA ALA A 16 -7.67 -4.64 1.09
C ALA A 16 -7.68 -6.13 0.75
N ASP A 17 -6.71 -6.61 0.04
CA ASP A 17 -6.65 -8.01 -0.35
C ASP A 17 -5.46 -8.70 0.30
N GLU A 18 -5.69 -9.88 0.86
CA GLU A 18 -4.64 -10.57 1.59
C GLU A 18 -3.46 -10.94 0.71
N THR A 19 -3.72 -11.43 -0.50
CA THR A 19 -2.63 -11.80 -1.39
C THR A 19 -1.79 -10.59 -1.74
N ARG A 20 -2.40 -9.45 -1.97
CA ARG A 20 -1.63 -8.26 -2.28
C ARG A 20 -0.78 -7.82 -1.10
N ARG A 21 -1.30 -7.95 0.12
CA ARG A 21 -0.47 -7.62 1.29
C ARG A 21 0.72 -8.58 1.41
N GLN A 22 0.51 -9.86 1.07
CA GLN A 22 1.58 -10.83 1.10
C GLN A 22 2.63 -10.55 0.04
N ILE A 23 2.21 -10.08 -1.14
CA ILE A 23 3.14 -9.69 -2.16
C ILE A 23 4.02 -8.54 -1.67
N LEU A 24 3.41 -7.55 -1.03
CA LEU A 24 4.18 -6.45 -0.49
C LEU A 24 5.20 -6.94 0.53
N ASP A 25 4.81 -7.88 1.36
CA ASP A 25 5.71 -8.43 2.35
C ASP A 25 6.88 -9.15 1.67
N TYR A 26 6.61 -9.90 0.62
CA TYR A 26 7.64 -10.59 -0.13
C TYR A 26 8.64 -9.61 -0.75
N LEU A 27 8.16 -8.45 -1.18
CA LEU A 27 9.02 -7.46 -1.80
C LEU A 27 9.89 -6.70 -0.81
N ARG A 28 9.68 -6.91 0.47
CA ARG A 28 10.54 -6.26 1.47
C ARG A 28 11.98 -6.70 1.34
N ALA A 29 12.22 -7.88 0.80
CA ALA A 29 13.57 -8.39 0.65
C ALA A 29 14.29 -7.82 -0.58
N GLY A 30 13.57 -7.13 -1.45
CA GLY A 30 14.15 -6.52 -2.62
C GLY A 30 13.30 -6.71 -3.85
N PRO A 31 13.73 -6.16 -4.98
CA PRO A 31 12.93 -6.25 -6.21
C PRO A 31 12.78 -7.68 -6.70
N ARG A 32 11.63 -7.96 -7.31
CA ARG A 32 11.34 -9.28 -7.86
C ARG A 32 10.63 -9.12 -9.19
N THR A 33 10.81 -10.10 -10.07
CA THR A 33 10.07 -10.11 -11.33
C THR A 33 8.68 -10.69 -11.09
N SER A 34 7.75 -10.46 -12.02
CA SER A 34 6.43 -11.03 -11.90
C SER A 34 6.47 -12.55 -11.89
N GLY A 35 7.42 -13.14 -12.63
CA GLY A 35 7.57 -14.59 -12.62
C GLY A 35 7.98 -15.12 -11.26
N GLU A 36 8.92 -14.44 -10.60
CA GLU A 36 9.33 -14.83 -9.27
C GLU A 36 8.18 -14.73 -8.28
N ILE A 37 7.39 -13.68 -8.42
CA ILE A 37 6.25 -13.50 -7.53
C ILE A 37 5.22 -14.60 -7.78
N ALA A 38 4.94 -14.90 -9.05
CA ALA A 38 3.97 -15.95 -9.37
C ALA A 38 4.42 -17.29 -8.81
N ASP A 39 5.71 -17.59 -8.90
CA ASP A 39 6.21 -18.83 -8.36
C ASP A 39 6.10 -18.87 -6.84
N GLN A 40 6.39 -17.78 -6.21
CA GLN A 40 6.35 -17.72 -4.75
C GLN A 40 4.93 -18.00 -4.24
N PHE A 41 3.92 -17.53 -4.93
CA PHE A 41 2.56 -17.65 -4.47
C PHE A 41 1.78 -18.76 -5.18
N HIS A 42 2.46 -19.53 -6.01
CA HIS A 42 1.82 -20.65 -6.73
C HIS A 42 0.58 -20.18 -7.47
N SER A 43 0.66 -19.00 -8.05
CA SER A 43 -0.44 -18.40 -8.78
C SER A 43 -0.11 -18.30 -10.26
N SER A 44 -1.15 -18.16 -11.07
CA SER A 44 -0.94 -17.97 -12.50
C SER A 44 -0.43 -16.57 -12.76
N TRP A 45 0.26 -16.39 -13.88
CA TRP A 45 0.75 -15.08 -14.27
C TRP A 45 -0.37 -14.06 -14.42
N PRO A 46 -1.51 -14.38 -15.05
CA PRO A 46 -2.57 -13.37 -15.16
C PRO A 46 -3.09 -12.90 -13.80
N THR A 47 -3.18 -13.81 -12.83
CA THR A 47 -3.65 -13.45 -11.51
C THR A 47 -2.65 -12.50 -10.83
N ILE A 48 -1.37 -12.85 -10.91
CA ILE A 48 -0.35 -12.00 -10.31
C ILE A 48 -0.27 -10.65 -11.03
N SER A 49 -0.39 -10.65 -12.36
CA SER A 49 -0.38 -9.39 -13.11
C SER A 49 -1.51 -8.48 -12.67
N ARG A 50 -2.67 -9.05 -12.38
CA ARG A 50 -3.79 -8.26 -11.95
C ARG A 50 -3.53 -7.66 -10.57
N HIS A 51 -2.98 -8.44 -9.66
CA HIS A 51 -2.63 -7.92 -8.35
C HIS A 51 -1.56 -6.83 -8.45
N LEU A 52 -0.56 -7.03 -9.30
CA LEU A 52 0.49 -6.04 -9.46
C LEU A 52 -0.05 -4.75 -10.07
N ALA A 53 -1.02 -4.85 -10.99
CA ALA A 53 -1.63 -3.66 -11.56
C ALA A 53 -2.35 -2.85 -10.49
N VAL A 54 -3.06 -3.52 -9.60
CA VAL A 54 -3.76 -2.83 -8.53
C VAL A 54 -2.76 -2.17 -7.56
N LEU A 55 -1.68 -2.88 -7.25
CA LEU A 55 -0.64 -2.32 -6.38
C LEU A 55 0.03 -1.12 -7.01
N ARG A 56 0.28 -1.18 -8.32
CA ARG A 56 0.88 -0.04 -9.02
C ARG A 56 -0.07 1.15 -9.07
N ALA A 57 -1.36 0.89 -9.30
CA ALA A 57 -2.33 1.97 -9.34
C ALA A 57 -2.39 2.71 -8.00
N GLY A 58 -2.14 1.99 -6.91
CA GLY A 58 -2.07 2.61 -5.60
C GLY A 58 -0.74 3.24 -5.29
N GLY A 59 0.23 3.06 -6.19
CA GLY A 59 1.56 3.62 -5.97
C GLY A 59 2.39 2.86 -4.95
N LEU A 60 1.92 1.69 -4.50
CA LEU A 60 2.65 0.94 -3.47
C LEU A 60 3.85 0.20 -4.02
N VAL A 61 3.84 -0.09 -5.31
CA VAL A 61 5.00 -0.66 -5.97
C VAL A 61 5.30 0.13 -7.23
N VAL A 62 6.55 0.10 -7.63
CA VAL A 62 6.97 0.69 -8.90
C VAL A 62 7.58 -0.44 -9.71
N ALA A 63 7.56 -0.29 -11.02
CA ALA A 63 8.10 -1.29 -11.93
C ALA A 63 9.22 -0.68 -12.73
N GLU A 64 10.29 -1.43 -12.90
CA GLU A 64 11.43 -0.96 -13.65
C GLU A 64 11.93 -2.06 -14.57
N ARG A 65 12.13 -1.72 -15.83
CA ARG A 65 12.65 -2.71 -16.77
C ARG A 65 14.17 -2.76 -16.65
N LYS A 66 14.69 -3.94 -16.53
CA LYS A 66 16.12 -4.16 -16.54
C LYS A 66 16.38 -5.31 -17.51
N GLY A 67 17.00 -5.01 -18.64
CA GLY A 67 17.17 -6.00 -19.68
C GLY A 67 15.84 -6.42 -20.22
N GLN A 68 15.56 -7.73 -20.20
CA GLN A 68 14.32 -8.24 -20.71
C GLN A 68 13.30 -8.50 -19.63
N ALA A 69 13.60 -8.17 -18.40
CA ALA A 69 12.71 -8.44 -17.30
C ALA A 69 12.21 -7.13 -16.69
N ILE A 70 11.03 -7.19 -16.09
CA ILE A 70 10.48 -6.07 -15.37
C ILE A 70 10.50 -6.46 -13.91
N TYR A 71 11.11 -5.61 -13.09
CA TYR A 71 11.21 -5.83 -11.66
C TYR A 71 10.27 -4.91 -10.92
N TYR A 72 9.65 -5.44 -9.88
CA TYR A 72 8.72 -4.70 -9.06
C TYR A 72 9.37 -4.51 -7.70
N GLU A 73 9.23 -3.32 -7.13
CA GLU A 73 9.77 -3.07 -5.81
C GLU A 73 8.87 -2.12 -5.05
N LEU A 74 9.03 -2.09 -3.74
CA LEU A 74 8.20 -1.25 -2.90
C LEU A 74 8.50 0.22 -3.13
N ASN A 75 7.45 1.03 -3.08
CA ASN A 75 7.61 2.48 -3.12
C ASN A 75 7.50 2.97 -1.67
N THR A 76 8.62 3.10 -1.01
CA THR A 76 8.62 3.41 0.41
C THR A 76 8.04 4.78 0.73
N SER A 77 8.10 5.72 -0.22
CA SER A 77 7.51 7.04 0.02
C SER A 77 6.01 6.95 0.27
N VAL A 78 5.33 6.11 -0.49
CA VAL A 78 3.89 5.95 -0.32
C VAL A 78 3.59 5.31 1.02
N PHE A 79 4.41 4.34 1.45
CA PHE A 79 4.22 3.73 2.75
C PHE A 79 4.43 4.75 3.86
N GLN A 80 5.42 5.62 3.71
CA GLN A 80 5.65 6.65 4.71
C GLN A 80 4.47 7.60 4.84
N ASP A 81 3.89 8.00 3.71
CA ASP A 81 2.71 8.85 3.73
C ASP A 81 1.54 8.16 4.41
N LEU A 82 1.38 6.87 4.14
CA LEU A 82 0.32 6.10 4.75
C LEU A 82 0.50 6.02 6.26
N VAL A 83 1.72 5.74 6.70
CA VAL A 83 1.99 5.66 8.13
C VAL A 83 1.69 6.99 8.81
N GLN A 84 2.11 8.09 8.19
CA GLN A 84 1.84 9.40 8.76
C GLN A 84 0.35 9.69 8.85
N HIS A 85 -0.39 9.26 7.85
CA HIS A 85 -1.83 9.45 7.87
C HIS A 85 -2.47 8.65 9.00
N LEU A 86 -2.06 7.41 9.18
CA LEU A 86 -2.62 6.58 10.24
C LEU A 86 -2.25 7.08 11.62
N VAL A 87 -1.03 7.54 11.76
CA VAL A 87 -0.61 8.12 13.04
C VAL A 87 -1.43 9.36 13.36
N ALA A 88 -1.68 10.18 12.34
CA ALA A 88 -2.49 11.37 12.55
C ALA A 88 -3.90 11.03 12.98
N CYS A 89 -4.44 9.92 12.49
CA CYS A 89 -5.77 9.49 12.89
C CYS A 89 -5.83 9.05 14.35
N MET A 90 -4.71 8.67 14.90
CA MET A 90 -4.66 8.23 16.28
C MET A 90 -4.57 9.38 17.27
N LYS A 91 -4.15 10.53 16.81
CA LYS A 91 -3.98 11.66 17.72
C LYS A 91 -5.29 12.32 18.01
N PRO A 92 -5.50 12.70 19.25
CA PRO A 92 -6.74 13.39 19.57
C PRO A 92 -6.75 14.76 18.93
N ALA A 93 -7.91 15.20 18.57
CA ALA A 93 -8.06 16.51 18.00
C ALA A 93 -7.74 17.53 19.08
N ARG A 94 -7.03 18.62 18.67
CA ARG A 94 -6.66 19.56 19.56
C ARG A 94 -7.80 20.12 20.26
N ARG A 95 -8.79 20.42 19.74
CA ARG A 95 -9.76 20.94 20.36
C ARG A 95 -10.82 20.09 20.48
N SER A 96 -10.99 19.32 21.03
CA SER A 96 -11.76 18.41 20.94
C SER A 96 -12.86 18.32 21.29
N ALA A 97 -13.41 17.87 21.36
CA ALA A 97 -14.20 17.48 21.20
C ALA A 97 -15.40 17.13 21.86
N PRO A 98 -16.14 17.98 22.08
CA PRO A 98 -17.34 17.70 22.71
C PRO A 98 -18.15 16.61 22.10
N LEU A 99 -18.13 16.52 20.81
CA LEU A 99 -18.87 15.53 20.15
C LEU A 99 -18.50 14.16 20.58
N ARG A 100 -17.23 13.90 20.61
CA ARG A 100 -16.76 12.65 20.98
C ARG A 100 -17.08 12.34 22.39
N ARG A 101 -17.02 13.25 23.23
CA ARG A 101 -17.30 13.05 24.57
C ARG A 101 -18.75 12.70 24.77
N ARG A 102 -19.61 13.37 24.08
CA ARG A 102 -20.99 13.05 24.17
C ARG A 102 -21.31 11.67 23.72
N ALA A 103 -20.70 11.22 22.67
CA ALA A 103 -20.92 9.88 22.20
C ALA A 103 -20.53 8.88 23.25
N GLN A 104 -19.50 9.13 23.97
CA GLN A 104 -19.11 8.24 25.01
C GLN A 104 -20.04 8.22 26.17
N GLU A 105 -20.64 9.31 26.46
CA GLU A 105 -21.56 9.37 27.53
C GLU A 105 -22.88 8.69 27.21
N ALA A 106 -23.18 8.63 25.96
CA ALA A 106 -24.39 7.97 25.59
C ALA A 106 -24.20 6.48 25.72
#